data_4db206193900c84ee1b1d8e0f36ba2ea
#
_entry.id   4db206193900c84ee1b1d8e0f36ba2ea
#
_cell.length_a   1.000
_cell.length_b   1.000
_cell.length_c   1.000
_cell.angle_alpha   90.00
_cell.angle_beta   90.00
_cell.angle_gamma   90.00
#
_symmetry.space_group_name_H-M   'P 1'
#
loop_
_entity.id
_entity.type
_entity.pdbx_description
1 polymer ?
#
loop_
_entity_poly.entity_id
_entity_poly.type
_entity_poly.pdbx_seq_one_letter_code
_entity_poly.pdbx_strand_id
1 'polypeptide(L)'
;MKRKMFLGLCMATFIAPVAMAQYPQLTEEAKQAYQKMMSEERRRSDEAWAKALPVVQKEAKEGRPYISWASRPYDLPQARIPAFPGAEGGGMYSFGGRGGKVITVTNLNERGPGSFREACETGGARIIVFNVSGIIKLESPIIVRAPYVTIAGQTA
;
A
#
# COMPACT_ATOMS: atom_id res chain seq x y z
N MET A 1 -3.33 -82.67 15.66
CA MET A 1 -4.05 -81.52 15.01
C MET A 1 -3.87 -80.28 15.84
N LYS A 2 -3.00 -79.34 15.44
CA LYS A 2 -2.74 -78.07 16.14
C LYS A 2 -3.42 -76.90 15.38
N ARG A 3 -4.50 -76.35 15.90
CA ARG A 3 -5.14 -75.14 15.34
C ARG A 3 -4.30 -73.88 15.71
N LYS A 4 -3.74 -73.27 14.70
CA LYS A 4 -3.11 -71.92 14.85
C LYS A 4 -4.21 -70.86 14.80
N MET A 5 -4.39 -70.15 15.91
CA MET A 5 -5.28 -69.02 16.04
C MET A 5 -4.50 -67.75 15.54
N PHE A 6 -4.92 -67.19 14.41
CA PHE A 6 -4.41 -65.93 13.90
C PHE A 6 -5.14 -64.82 14.58
N LEU A 7 -4.44 -64.06 15.42
CA LEU A 7 -4.94 -62.85 16.04
C LEU A 7 -4.71 -61.68 15.06
N GLY A 8 -5.77 -61.27 14.38
CA GLY A 8 -5.74 -60.08 13.51
C GLY A 8 -5.78 -58.81 14.36
N LEU A 9 -4.66 -58.09 14.37
CA LEU A 9 -4.56 -56.77 15.00
C LEU A 9 -5.13 -55.71 14.04
N CYS A 10 -6.40 -55.30 14.24
CA CYS A 10 -6.97 -54.13 13.55
C CYS A 10 -6.35 -52.85 14.11
N MET A 11 -5.40 -52.26 13.38
CA MET A 11 -4.96 -50.90 13.61
C MET A 11 -6.04 -49.95 13.09
N ALA A 12 -6.86 -49.40 13.98
CA ALA A 12 -7.72 -48.28 13.68
C ALA A 12 -6.88 -47.02 13.62
N THR A 13 -6.56 -46.56 12.42
CA THR A 13 -5.96 -45.24 12.21
C THR A 13 -7.00 -44.14 12.50
N PHE A 14 -6.90 -43.51 13.64
CA PHE A 14 -7.64 -42.28 13.96
C PHE A 14 -7.09 -41.15 13.08
N ILE A 15 -7.76 -40.85 11.98
CA ILE A 15 -7.54 -39.62 11.23
C ILE A 15 -8.25 -38.49 12.01
N ALA A 16 -7.49 -37.76 12.84
CA ALA A 16 -8.00 -36.58 13.46
C ALA A 16 -8.35 -35.54 12.37
N PRO A 17 -9.57 -34.96 12.36
CA PRO A 17 -9.88 -33.92 11.40
C PRO A 17 -8.97 -32.71 11.70
N VAL A 18 -8.13 -32.34 10.75
CA VAL A 18 -7.37 -31.09 10.83
C VAL A 18 -8.40 -29.97 10.78
N ALA A 19 -8.65 -29.31 11.91
CA ALA A 19 -9.46 -28.12 11.96
C ALA A 19 -8.73 -27.00 11.20
N MET A 20 -8.99 -26.89 9.93
CA MET A 20 -8.56 -25.74 9.13
C MET A 20 -9.35 -24.54 9.63
N ALA A 21 -8.65 -23.53 10.14
CA ALA A 21 -9.28 -22.26 10.49
C ALA A 21 -9.92 -21.69 9.23
N GLN A 22 -11.24 -21.77 9.15
CA GLN A 22 -12.00 -21.25 8.02
C GLN A 22 -12.18 -19.74 8.24
N TYR A 23 -11.41 -18.93 7.50
CA TYR A 23 -11.72 -17.51 7.41
C TYR A 23 -13.12 -17.34 6.80
N PRO A 24 -13.93 -16.39 7.29
CA PRO A 24 -15.24 -16.12 6.72
C PRO A 24 -15.10 -15.87 5.21
N GLN A 25 -15.81 -16.64 4.40
CA GLN A 25 -15.80 -16.46 2.95
C GLN A 25 -16.72 -15.30 2.60
N LEU A 26 -16.23 -14.36 1.78
CA LEU A 26 -17.06 -13.30 1.24
C LEU A 26 -18.13 -13.89 0.32
N THR A 27 -19.35 -13.35 0.38
CA THR A 27 -20.43 -13.69 -0.58
C THR A 27 -20.02 -13.29 -1.99
N GLU A 28 -20.58 -13.95 -3.00
CA GLU A 28 -20.27 -13.63 -4.41
C GLU A 28 -20.68 -12.19 -4.77
N GLU A 29 -21.77 -11.69 -4.20
CA GLU A 29 -22.21 -10.30 -4.35
C GLU A 29 -21.16 -9.32 -3.78
N ALA A 30 -20.62 -9.61 -2.59
CA ALA A 30 -19.56 -8.77 -1.98
C ALA A 30 -18.27 -8.80 -2.80
N LYS A 31 -17.91 -9.95 -3.38
CA LYS A 31 -16.75 -10.07 -4.28
C LYS A 31 -16.96 -9.26 -5.56
N GLN A 32 -18.14 -9.34 -6.18
CA GLN A 32 -18.45 -8.56 -7.38
C GLN A 32 -18.46 -7.05 -7.11
N ALA A 33 -19.07 -6.62 -6.00
CA ALA A 33 -19.07 -5.24 -5.58
C ALA A 33 -17.64 -4.72 -5.34
N TYR A 34 -16.79 -5.50 -4.69
CA TYR A 34 -15.38 -5.18 -4.48
C TYR A 34 -14.62 -5.08 -5.81
N GLN A 35 -14.80 -6.04 -6.72
CA GLN A 35 -14.14 -6.01 -8.03
C GLN A 35 -14.55 -4.79 -8.85
N LYS A 36 -15.85 -4.43 -8.85
CA LYS A 36 -16.35 -3.23 -9.51
C LYS A 36 -15.69 -1.97 -8.92
N MET A 37 -15.72 -1.84 -7.59
CA MET A 37 -15.06 -0.72 -6.90
C MET A 37 -13.59 -0.62 -7.27
N MET A 38 -12.85 -1.72 -7.25
CA MET A 38 -11.42 -1.74 -7.56
C MET A 38 -11.13 -1.43 -9.03
N SER A 39 -11.99 -1.83 -9.95
CA SER A 39 -11.84 -1.51 -11.38
C SER A 39 -12.04 0.00 -11.64
N GLU A 40 -13.03 0.61 -11.01
CA GLU A 40 -13.27 2.05 -11.07
C GLU A 40 -12.11 2.83 -10.44
N GLU A 41 -11.60 2.37 -9.30
CA GLU A 41 -10.47 3.01 -8.63
C GLU A 41 -9.19 2.93 -9.46
N ARG A 42 -8.91 1.79 -10.09
CA ARG A 42 -7.77 1.65 -11.00
C ARG A 42 -7.87 2.62 -12.18
N ARG A 43 -9.03 2.75 -12.80
CA ARG A 43 -9.25 3.70 -13.90
C ARG A 43 -8.96 5.15 -13.45
N ARG A 44 -9.48 5.55 -12.29
CA ARG A 44 -9.22 6.88 -11.72
C ARG A 44 -7.73 7.08 -11.39
N SER A 45 -7.11 6.06 -10.80
CA SER A 45 -5.66 6.08 -10.52
C SER A 45 -4.83 6.16 -11.80
N ASP A 46 -5.25 5.52 -12.90
CA ASP A 46 -4.57 5.63 -14.20
C ASP A 46 -4.70 7.04 -14.79
N GLU A 47 -5.86 7.67 -14.65
CA GLU A 47 -6.07 9.07 -15.06
C GLU A 47 -5.21 10.05 -14.24
N ALA A 48 -5.14 9.86 -12.92
CA ALA A 48 -4.29 10.65 -12.04
C ALA A 48 -2.80 10.43 -12.37
N TRP A 49 -2.42 9.18 -12.61
CA TRP A 49 -1.04 8.84 -13.00
C TRP A 49 -0.65 9.45 -14.34
N ALA A 50 -1.54 9.45 -15.33
CA ALA A 50 -1.27 10.08 -16.62
C ALA A 50 -0.94 11.58 -16.48
N LYS A 51 -1.55 12.27 -15.51
CA LYS A 51 -1.24 13.67 -15.17
C LYS A 51 0.07 13.81 -14.39
N ALA A 52 0.35 12.86 -13.49
CA ALA A 52 1.54 12.88 -12.64
C ALA A 52 2.83 12.47 -13.39
N LEU A 53 2.73 11.56 -14.35
CA LEU A 53 3.87 10.96 -15.05
C LEU A 53 4.80 11.97 -15.72
N PRO A 54 4.31 13.00 -16.43
CA PRO A 54 5.20 14.00 -17.04
C PRO A 54 6.05 14.74 -16.00
N VAL A 55 5.48 15.03 -14.82
CA VAL A 55 6.20 15.69 -13.71
C VAL A 55 7.28 14.76 -13.17
N VAL A 56 6.95 13.48 -12.95
CA VAL A 56 7.90 12.46 -12.48
C VAL A 56 9.04 12.27 -13.48
N GLN A 57 8.73 12.22 -14.78
CA GLN A 57 9.74 12.08 -15.83
C GLN A 57 10.65 13.31 -15.94
N LYS A 58 10.12 14.50 -15.72
CA LYS A 58 10.91 15.74 -15.65
C LYS A 58 11.87 15.69 -14.46
N GLU A 59 11.36 15.40 -13.27
CA GLU A 59 12.18 15.29 -12.06
C GLU A 59 13.24 14.18 -12.15
N ALA A 60 12.93 13.09 -12.88
CA ALA A 60 13.91 12.03 -13.11
C ALA A 60 15.14 12.52 -13.89
N LYS A 61 14.94 13.45 -14.84
CA LYS A 61 16.05 14.09 -15.59
C LYS A 61 16.82 15.11 -14.73
N GLU A 62 16.18 15.66 -13.73
CA GLU A 62 16.72 16.66 -12.80
C GLU A 62 17.42 16.03 -11.56
N GLY A 63 17.58 14.70 -11.52
CA GLY A 63 18.32 14.00 -10.47
C GLY A 63 17.46 13.29 -9.43
N ARG A 64 16.16 13.11 -9.68
CA ARG A 64 15.25 12.27 -8.87
C ARG A 64 14.81 11.04 -9.67
N PRO A 65 15.64 9.99 -9.79
CA PRO A 65 15.38 8.88 -10.68
C PRO A 65 14.07 8.16 -10.35
N TYR A 66 13.30 7.86 -11.39
CA TYR A 66 12.13 7.02 -11.31
C TYR A 66 12.46 5.60 -11.78
N ILE A 67 12.37 4.64 -10.89
CA ILE A 67 12.69 3.23 -11.13
C ILE A 67 11.40 2.42 -11.00
N SER A 68 10.71 2.19 -12.11
CA SER A 68 9.39 1.55 -12.13
C SER A 68 9.39 0.08 -11.70
N TRP A 69 10.55 -0.59 -11.79
CA TRP A 69 10.72 -2.00 -11.42
C TRP A 69 11.28 -2.21 -10.00
N ALA A 70 11.63 -1.12 -9.29
CA ALA A 70 12.21 -1.23 -7.95
C ALA A 70 11.23 -1.91 -6.99
N SER A 71 11.65 -3.03 -6.43
CA SER A 71 10.87 -3.83 -5.47
C SER A 71 11.56 -3.98 -4.11
N ARG A 72 12.81 -3.57 -4.01
CA ARG A 72 13.63 -3.71 -2.80
C ARG A 72 14.26 -2.38 -2.42
N PRO A 73 14.51 -2.11 -1.11
CA PRO A 73 15.11 -0.84 -0.68
C PRO A 73 16.42 -0.49 -1.38
N TYR A 74 17.25 -1.47 -1.70
CA TYR A 74 18.55 -1.26 -2.35
C TYR A 74 18.47 -1.08 -3.88
N ASP A 75 17.31 -1.34 -4.50
CA ASP A 75 17.06 -0.98 -5.91
C ASP A 75 16.87 0.54 -6.06
N LEU A 76 16.64 1.25 -4.96
CA LEU A 76 16.34 2.67 -4.90
C LEU A 76 17.57 3.47 -4.46
N PRO A 77 17.72 4.71 -4.94
CA PRO A 77 18.74 5.59 -4.41
C PRO A 77 18.53 5.84 -2.92
N GLN A 78 19.62 5.82 -2.15
CA GLN A 78 19.61 6.03 -0.72
C GLN A 78 20.06 7.45 -0.37
N ALA A 79 19.40 8.07 0.62
CA ALA A 79 19.82 9.35 1.15
C ALA A 79 21.04 9.16 2.07
N ARG A 80 21.82 10.24 2.28
CA ARG A 80 22.97 10.22 3.22
C ARG A 80 22.56 10.41 4.68
N ILE A 81 21.35 10.91 4.90
CA ILE A 81 20.80 11.18 6.24
C ILE A 81 19.48 10.40 6.41
N PRO A 82 19.14 9.98 7.63
CA PRO A 82 17.88 9.30 7.90
C PRO A 82 16.65 10.10 7.43
N ALA A 83 15.58 9.40 7.11
CA ALA A 83 14.31 10.00 6.64
C ALA A 83 13.73 11.00 7.66
N PHE A 84 13.89 10.69 8.95
CA PHE A 84 13.57 11.56 10.09
C PHE A 84 14.44 11.13 11.29
N PRO A 85 14.59 11.98 12.32
CA PRO A 85 15.33 11.61 13.56
C PRO A 85 14.72 10.36 14.20
N GLY A 86 15.56 9.34 14.43
CA GLY A 86 15.11 8.06 14.99
C GLY A 86 14.50 7.08 13.98
N ALA A 87 14.61 7.35 12.67
CA ALA A 87 14.18 6.39 11.65
C ALA A 87 15.02 5.11 11.70
N GLU A 88 14.35 3.95 11.66
CA GLU A 88 14.96 2.62 11.67
C GLU A 88 14.38 1.74 10.56
N GLY A 89 15.04 0.60 10.30
CA GLY A 89 14.59 -0.38 9.32
C GLY A 89 14.95 -0.07 7.87
N GLY A 90 14.39 -0.85 6.93
CA GLY A 90 14.77 -0.82 5.52
C GLY A 90 14.52 0.50 4.79
N GLY A 91 13.58 1.32 5.28
CA GLY A 91 13.26 2.64 4.73
C GLY A 91 14.02 3.80 5.38
N MET A 92 14.92 3.54 6.32
CA MET A 92 15.60 4.55 7.14
C MET A 92 16.27 5.65 6.30
N TYR A 93 16.84 5.30 5.17
CA TYR A 93 17.53 6.23 4.27
C TYR A 93 16.71 6.60 3.01
N SER A 94 15.38 6.48 3.07
CA SER A 94 14.54 6.95 1.97
C SER A 94 14.60 8.48 1.83
N PHE A 95 14.53 8.98 0.60
CA PHE A 95 14.51 10.43 0.35
C PHE A 95 13.23 11.10 0.84
N GLY A 96 12.09 10.37 0.76
CA GLY A 96 10.79 10.99 0.97
C GLY A 96 10.56 12.17 0.03
N GLY A 97 9.77 13.14 0.49
CA GLY A 97 9.43 14.34 -0.26
C GLY A 97 10.43 15.51 -0.13
N ARG A 98 11.65 15.26 0.35
CA ARG A 98 12.63 16.34 0.62
C ARG A 98 12.92 17.18 -0.63
N GLY A 99 12.94 18.50 -0.45
CA GLY A 99 13.15 19.46 -1.53
C GLY A 99 11.99 19.55 -2.52
N GLY A 100 10.86 18.90 -2.22
CA GLY A 100 9.64 18.98 -2.99
C GLY A 100 8.66 20.04 -2.49
N LYS A 101 7.47 20.04 -3.08
CA LYS A 101 6.38 20.95 -2.68
C LYS A 101 5.79 20.54 -1.34
N VAL A 102 5.35 21.52 -0.55
CA VAL A 102 4.47 21.26 0.59
C VAL A 102 3.02 21.33 0.11
N ILE A 103 2.26 20.27 0.34
CA ILE A 103 0.83 20.19 0.01
C ILE A 103 0.08 20.06 1.33
N THR A 104 -0.84 20.99 1.56
CA THR A 104 -1.63 21.03 2.79
C THR A 104 -2.99 20.37 2.56
N VAL A 105 -3.31 19.36 3.35
CA VAL A 105 -4.66 18.79 3.43
C VAL A 105 -5.52 19.74 4.27
N THR A 106 -6.60 20.23 3.67
CA THR A 106 -7.45 21.30 4.26
C THR A 106 -8.86 20.83 4.61
N ASN A 107 -9.21 19.59 4.26
CA ASN A 107 -10.51 19.02 4.59
C ASN A 107 -10.41 17.49 4.76
N LEU A 108 -11.47 16.90 5.31
CA LEU A 108 -11.58 15.45 5.57
C LEU A 108 -12.36 14.72 4.46
N ASN A 109 -12.59 15.35 3.33
CA ASN A 109 -13.29 14.73 2.21
C ASN A 109 -12.49 13.56 1.63
N GLU A 110 -13.20 12.56 1.17
CA GLU A 110 -12.59 11.39 0.53
C GLU A 110 -11.86 11.79 -0.77
N ARG A 111 -12.42 12.76 -1.53
CA ARG A 111 -11.92 13.22 -2.83
C ARG A 111 -12.10 14.73 -2.99
N GLY A 112 -11.47 15.25 -4.03
CA GLY A 112 -11.59 16.63 -4.45
C GLY A 112 -10.48 17.54 -3.93
N PRO A 113 -10.55 18.83 -4.23
CA PRO A 113 -9.51 19.79 -3.88
C PRO A 113 -9.26 19.87 -2.37
N GLY A 114 -7.97 19.81 -1.99
CA GLY A 114 -7.54 19.86 -0.60
C GLY A 114 -7.72 18.57 0.19
N SER A 115 -8.14 17.47 -0.47
CA SER A 115 -8.25 16.16 0.17
C SER A 115 -6.89 15.46 0.28
N PHE A 116 -6.79 14.52 1.22
CA PHE A 116 -5.59 13.68 1.36
C PHE A 116 -5.33 12.83 0.11
N ARG A 117 -6.37 12.31 -0.53
CA ARG A 117 -6.26 11.55 -1.77
C ARG A 117 -5.65 12.36 -2.89
N GLU A 118 -6.12 13.59 -3.13
CA GLU A 118 -5.54 14.47 -4.14
C GLU A 118 -4.04 14.70 -3.91
N ALA A 119 -3.65 14.97 -2.66
CA ALA A 119 -2.25 15.14 -2.29
C ALA A 119 -1.41 13.88 -2.57
N CYS A 120 -1.96 12.68 -2.34
CA CYS A 120 -1.32 11.40 -2.61
C CYS A 120 -1.17 11.10 -4.11
N GLU A 121 -2.15 11.51 -4.92
CA GLU A 121 -2.18 11.26 -6.37
C GLU A 121 -1.40 12.30 -7.19
N THR A 122 -1.05 13.44 -6.58
CA THR A 122 -0.23 14.48 -7.21
C THR A 122 1.17 13.95 -7.58
N GLY A 123 1.69 14.35 -8.74
CA GLY A 123 3.04 14.03 -9.19
C GLY A 123 4.12 14.93 -8.60
N GLY A 124 5.36 14.41 -8.59
CA GLY A 124 6.55 15.09 -8.14
C GLY A 124 6.84 14.93 -6.65
N ALA A 125 8.04 15.34 -6.25
CA ALA A 125 8.47 15.29 -4.86
C ALA A 125 7.59 16.21 -4.00
N ARG A 126 7.07 15.67 -2.88
CA ARG A 126 6.10 16.39 -2.05
C ARG A 126 6.11 15.97 -0.60
N ILE A 127 5.83 16.93 0.26
CA ILE A 127 5.58 16.71 1.70
C ILE A 127 4.11 17.05 1.94
N ILE A 128 3.34 16.08 2.41
CA ILE A 128 1.92 16.22 2.72
C ILE A 128 1.79 16.53 4.20
N VAL A 129 1.23 17.68 4.52
CA VAL A 129 0.94 18.16 5.88
C VAL A 129 -0.55 18.33 6.06
N PHE A 130 -1.02 18.30 7.31
CA PHE A 130 -2.44 18.41 7.61
C PHE A 130 -2.71 19.71 8.38
N ASN A 131 -3.72 20.46 7.95
CA ASN A 131 -4.27 21.63 8.66
C ASN A 131 -5.67 21.32 9.20
N VAL A 132 -6.04 20.04 9.24
CA VAL A 132 -7.30 19.56 9.78
C VAL A 132 -7.03 18.30 10.60
N SER A 133 -7.76 18.15 11.68
CA SER A 133 -7.72 16.95 12.53
C SER A 133 -9.05 16.22 12.43
N GLY A 134 -9.01 14.89 12.36
CA GLY A 134 -10.21 14.07 12.30
C GLY A 134 -10.02 12.77 11.53
N ILE A 135 -11.15 12.11 11.23
CA ILE A 135 -11.17 10.83 10.53
C ILE A 135 -11.55 11.06 9.06
N ILE A 136 -10.69 10.69 8.13
CA ILE A 136 -11.00 10.64 6.71
C ILE A 136 -11.63 9.28 6.41
N LYS A 137 -12.92 9.28 6.05
CA LYS A 137 -13.63 8.06 5.67
C LYS A 137 -13.36 7.76 4.19
N LEU A 138 -12.54 6.74 3.93
CA LEU A 138 -12.23 6.31 2.57
C LEU A 138 -13.32 5.36 2.05
N GLU A 139 -13.80 5.61 0.83
CA GLU A 139 -14.71 4.73 0.08
C GLU A 139 -13.96 3.69 -0.74
N SER A 140 -12.69 3.98 -1.08
CA SER A 140 -11.80 3.08 -1.80
C SER A 140 -10.34 3.29 -1.37
N PRO A 141 -9.43 2.34 -1.63
CA PRO A 141 -8.01 2.49 -1.32
C PRO A 141 -7.40 3.69 -2.05
N ILE A 142 -6.42 4.35 -1.42
CA ILE A 142 -5.59 5.37 -2.08
C ILE A 142 -4.38 4.67 -2.71
N ILE A 143 -4.19 4.82 -4.02
CA ILE A 143 -3.09 4.22 -4.77
C ILE A 143 -2.03 5.28 -5.02
N VAL A 144 -0.96 5.26 -4.22
CA VAL A 144 0.18 6.19 -4.36
C VAL A 144 1.16 5.63 -5.39
N ARG A 145 1.23 6.24 -6.57
CA ARG A 145 2.10 5.80 -7.68
C ARG A 145 3.33 6.68 -7.87
N ALA A 146 3.19 7.98 -7.66
CA ALA A 146 4.30 8.91 -7.82
C ALA A 146 5.28 8.79 -6.64
N PRO A 147 6.59 8.64 -6.91
CA PRO A 147 7.61 8.52 -5.87
C PRO A 147 7.87 9.84 -5.13
N TYR A 148 8.79 9.80 -4.17
CA TYR A 148 9.27 10.96 -3.40
C TYR A 148 8.18 11.68 -2.61
N VAL A 149 7.48 10.92 -1.79
CA VAL A 149 6.44 11.45 -0.90
C VAL A 149 6.81 11.29 0.57
N THR A 150 6.54 12.30 1.37
CA THR A 150 6.51 12.26 2.83
C THR A 150 5.10 12.62 3.30
N ILE A 151 4.50 11.78 4.12
CA ILE A 151 3.22 12.04 4.75
C ILE A 151 3.49 12.35 6.23
N ALA A 152 3.27 13.60 6.61
CA ALA A 152 3.57 14.11 7.95
C ALA A 152 2.30 14.13 8.80
N GLY A 153 1.78 12.95 9.17
CA GLY A 153 0.52 12.80 9.93
C GLY A 153 0.55 13.47 11.30
N GLN A 154 1.72 13.69 11.89
CA GLN A 154 1.88 14.40 13.15
C GLN A 154 1.51 15.88 13.10
N THR A 155 1.19 16.42 11.92
CA THR A 155 0.75 17.83 11.76
C THR A 155 -0.77 17.99 11.84
N ALA A 156 -1.52 16.85 11.99
CA ALA A 156 -2.98 16.85 12.11
C ALA A 156 -3.48 17.31 13.48
#